data_9f3ffabb82af7d624665dffc19afdec3
#
_entry.id   9f3ffabb82af7d624665dffc19afdec3
#
_cell.length_a   1.000
_cell.length_b   1.000
_cell.length_c   1.000
_cell.angle_alpha   90.00
_cell.angle_beta   90.00
_cell.angle_gamma   90.00
#
_symmetry.space_group_name_H-M   'P 1'
#
loop_
_entity.id
_entity.type
_entity.pdbx_description
1 polymer ?
#
loop_
_entity_poly.entity_id
_entity_poly.type
_entity_poly.pdbx_seq_one_letter_code
_entity_poly.pdbx_strand_id
1 'polypeptide(L)'
;MKDQIKQIRIDAEEAIKSATSEQEIEALRIRFLGKKGELTAILKQMGGVSPEERPIIGQHANEVRSYIENEIATISTQLKSLAASKKLENETIDVTMPGNAVTLGQKHPLNIVLDEIKEIFLGMGFDVVDGPEVELDYYNFEALNIPKDHPARDTQDTFYITENILLRTQTSPVQVRVMEKQKPPIRVISPGRVYRSDAVDATHSPVFHQIEGLVVDKGITMGDLKGTLEDFAKRLYGEDSVFRKGALRRGFRFPFPSPPFPLYRAVRRNGYHVL
;
A
#
# COMPACT_ATOMS: atom_id res chain seq x y z
N MET A 1 40.31 3.76 62.58
CA MET A 1 39.90 3.49 61.19
C MET A 1 38.74 2.49 61.03
N LYS A 2 38.80 1.31 61.67
CA LYS A 2 37.70 0.33 61.63
C LYS A 2 36.35 0.92 62.06
N ASP A 3 36.39 1.67 63.19
CA ASP A 3 35.16 2.29 63.70
C ASP A 3 34.62 3.42 62.78
N GLN A 4 35.51 4.14 62.12
CA GLN A 4 35.11 5.15 61.10
C GLN A 4 34.43 4.55 59.87
N ILE A 5 34.94 3.39 59.41
CA ILE A 5 34.31 2.67 58.28
C ILE A 5 32.92 2.14 58.67
N LYS A 6 32.77 1.64 59.91
CA LYS A 6 31.50 1.22 60.46
C LYS A 6 30.54 2.39 60.61
N GLN A 7 31.00 3.55 61.05
CA GLN A 7 30.14 4.74 61.14
C GLN A 7 29.66 5.21 59.78
N ILE A 8 30.52 5.26 58.73
CA ILE A 8 30.14 5.58 57.37
C ILE A 8 29.08 4.63 56.87
N ARG A 9 29.15 3.33 57.22
CA ARG A 9 28.10 2.38 56.82
C ARG A 9 26.74 2.75 57.43
N ILE A 10 26.71 3.09 58.72
CA ILE A 10 25.48 3.47 59.43
C ILE A 10 24.93 4.77 58.87
N ASP A 11 25.77 5.78 58.69
CA ASP A 11 25.36 7.09 58.15
C ASP A 11 24.85 6.95 56.73
N ALA A 12 25.48 6.10 55.91
CA ALA A 12 25.03 5.82 54.56
C ALA A 12 23.66 5.09 54.51
N GLU A 13 23.49 4.09 55.41
CA GLU A 13 22.24 3.33 55.51
C GLU A 13 21.05 4.24 55.90
N GLU A 14 21.24 5.09 56.90
CA GLU A 14 20.23 6.06 57.33
C GLU A 14 19.91 7.07 56.24
N ALA A 15 20.93 7.62 55.59
CA ALA A 15 20.75 8.59 54.51
C ALA A 15 20.07 8.00 53.28
N ILE A 16 20.40 6.76 52.88
CA ILE A 16 19.78 6.07 51.75
C ILE A 16 18.31 5.72 52.05
N LYS A 17 17.99 5.29 53.26
CA LYS A 17 16.59 5.01 53.67
C LYS A 17 15.73 6.26 53.73
N SER A 18 16.31 7.43 53.99
CA SER A 18 15.59 8.71 54.05
C SER A 18 15.43 9.39 52.68
N ALA A 19 16.13 8.89 51.66
CA ALA A 19 16.09 9.47 50.32
C ALA A 19 14.71 9.26 49.65
N THR A 20 14.16 10.35 49.09
CA THR A 20 12.83 10.37 48.50
C THR A 20 12.87 10.56 46.96
N SER A 21 14.02 10.90 46.42
CA SER A 21 14.20 11.18 44.99
C SER A 21 15.47 10.52 44.42
N GLU A 22 15.47 10.25 43.12
CA GLU A 22 16.63 9.71 42.40
C GLU A 22 17.83 10.67 42.46
N GLN A 23 17.58 11.99 42.47
CA GLN A 23 18.61 13.00 42.58
C GLN A 23 19.33 12.95 43.94
N GLU A 24 18.58 12.70 45.03
CA GLU A 24 19.14 12.52 46.35
C GLU A 24 20.01 11.26 46.44
N ILE A 25 19.55 10.15 45.85
CA ILE A 25 20.31 8.90 45.77
C ILE A 25 21.64 9.09 45.04
N GLU A 26 21.65 9.81 43.90
CA GLU A 26 22.90 10.08 43.20
C GLU A 26 23.82 11.04 43.94
N ALA A 27 23.27 12.00 44.67
CA ALA A 27 24.04 12.86 45.54
C ALA A 27 24.69 12.06 46.70
N LEU A 28 23.97 11.11 47.32
CA LEU A 28 24.50 10.21 48.34
C LEU A 28 25.59 9.29 47.78
N ARG A 29 25.42 8.78 46.57
CA ARG A 29 26.45 8.00 45.88
C ARG A 29 27.74 8.78 45.71
N ILE A 30 27.65 10.05 45.26
CA ILE A 30 28.81 10.93 45.15
C ILE A 30 29.44 11.23 46.51
N ARG A 31 28.64 11.47 47.54
CA ARG A 31 29.09 11.78 48.89
C ARG A 31 29.87 10.64 49.48
N PHE A 32 29.38 9.41 49.42
CA PHE A 32 30.03 8.28 50.09
C PHE A 32 31.06 7.58 49.18
N LEU A 33 30.79 7.41 47.90
CA LEU A 33 31.57 6.58 46.96
C LEU A 33 32.37 7.37 45.92
N GLY A 34 32.13 8.67 45.82
CA GLY A 34 32.80 9.54 44.84
C GLY A 34 34.31 9.63 45.00
N LYS A 35 35.03 10.21 44.03
CA LYS A 35 36.49 10.40 44.06
C LYS A 35 36.98 11.18 45.32
N LYS A 36 36.14 12.04 45.86
CA LYS A 36 36.35 12.81 47.09
C LYS A 36 35.40 12.35 48.21
N GLY A 37 34.73 11.23 48.04
CA GLY A 37 33.75 10.71 48.98
C GLY A 37 34.38 10.23 50.30
N GLU A 38 33.53 10.14 51.34
CA GLU A 38 33.95 9.85 52.72
C GLU A 38 34.70 8.52 52.80
N LEU A 39 34.23 7.45 52.14
CA LEU A 39 34.91 6.15 52.11
C LEU A 39 36.26 6.22 51.39
N THR A 40 36.31 6.97 50.27
CA THR A 40 37.53 7.15 49.48
C THR A 40 38.57 7.96 50.24
N ALA A 41 38.16 8.92 51.07
CA ALA A 41 39.06 9.72 51.93
C ALA A 41 39.75 8.84 52.99
N ILE A 42 39.00 7.91 53.63
CA ILE A 42 39.60 6.97 54.60
C ILE A 42 40.60 6.02 53.92
N LEU A 43 40.24 5.50 52.70
CA LEU A 43 41.15 4.65 51.93
C LEU A 43 42.45 5.35 51.54
N LYS A 44 42.47 6.66 51.31
CA LYS A 44 43.68 7.44 51.05
C LYS A 44 44.56 7.59 52.28
N GLN A 45 43.98 7.59 53.45
CA GLN A 45 44.76 7.67 54.75
C GLN A 45 45.38 6.35 55.16
N MET A 46 45.09 5.23 54.46
CA MET A 46 45.70 3.91 54.74
C MET A 46 47.22 3.89 54.53
N GLY A 47 47.80 4.88 53.86
CA GLY A 47 49.24 5.04 53.71
C GLY A 47 50.02 5.12 55.08
N GLY A 48 49.37 5.56 56.17
CA GLY A 48 49.95 5.69 57.52
C GLY A 48 49.73 4.49 58.45
N VAL A 49 49.12 3.38 57.96
CA VAL A 49 48.78 2.21 58.76
C VAL A 49 49.83 1.11 58.56
N SER A 50 50.05 0.26 59.62
CA SER A 50 50.98 -0.86 59.56
C SER A 50 50.72 -1.82 58.42
N PRO A 51 51.73 -2.42 57.75
CA PRO A 51 51.56 -3.32 56.62
C PRO A 51 50.65 -4.53 56.89
N GLU A 52 50.55 -4.97 58.10
CA GLU A 52 49.75 -6.13 58.53
C GLU A 52 48.25 -5.81 58.67
N GLU A 53 47.89 -4.56 58.97
CA GLU A 53 46.49 -4.13 59.13
C GLU A 53 45.85 -3.63 57.79
N ARG A 54 46.65 -3.23 56.80
CA ARG A 54 46.18 -2.73 55.50
C ARG A 54 45.22 -3.67 54.79
N PRO A 55 45.53 -4.98 54.67
CA PRO A 55 44.61 -5.89 53.92
C PRO A 55 43.28 -6.04 54.67
N ILE A 56 43.24 -6.04 55.94
CA ILE A 56 42.04 -6.19 56.77
C ILE A 56 41.15 -4.95 56.65
N ILE A 57 41.75 -3.76 56.73
CA ILE A 57 41.03 -2.49 56.58
C ILE A 57 40.49 -2.35 55.09
N GLY A 58 41.33 -2.74 54.11
CA GLY A 58 40.95 -2.74 52.71
C GLY A 58 39.77 -3.67 52.44
N GLN A 59 39.76 -4.87 53.03
CA GLN A 59 38.66 -5.79 52.91
C GLN A 59 37.35 -5.21 53.48
N HIS A 60 37.40 -4.69 54.73
CA HIS A 60 36.23 -4.05 55.34
C HIS A 60 35.72 -2.84 54.56
N ALA A 61 36.60 -2.02 53.99
CA ALA A 61 36.20 -0.89 53.16
C ALA A 61 35.52 -1.33 51.86
N ASN A 62 36.00 -2.41 51.23
CA ASN A 62 35.37 -2.98 50.05
C ASN A 62 34.01 -3.63 50.38
N GLU A 63 33.88 -4.29 51.52
CA GLU A 63 32.59 -4.83 51.99
C GLU A 63 31.54 -3.71 52.16
N VAL A 64 31.93 -2.62 52.84
CA VAL A 64 31.06 -1.46 53.04
C VAL A 64 30.75 -0.76 51.74
N ARG A 65 31.70 -0.67 50.82
CA ARG A 65 31.49 -0.14 49.47
C ARG A 65 30.45 -0.94 48.71
N SER A 66 30.61 -2.26 48.63
CA SER A 66 29.68 -3.15 47.94
C SER A 66 28.29 -3.12 48.58
N TYR A 67 28.23 -3.01 49.92
CA TYR A 67 26.98 -2.84 50.64
C TYR A 67 26.23 -1.55 50.22
N ILE A 68 26.93 -0.41 50.23
CA ILE A 68 26.36 0.89 49.85
C ILE A 68 25.94 0.88 48.38
N GLU A 69 26.75 0.32 47.48
CA GLU A 69 26.42 0.20 46.04
C GLU A 69 25.14 -0.62 45.84
N ASN A 70 24.97 -1.75 46.53
CA ASN A 70 23.78 -2.59 46.44
C ASN A 70 22.54 -1.91 47.04
N GLU A 71 22.64 -1.24 48.16
CA GLU A 71 21.52 -0.49 48.75
C GLU A 71 21.07 0.65 47.86
N ILE A 72 22.01 1.41 47.28
CA ILE A 72 21.72 2.47 46.31
C ILE A 72 20.99 1.90 45.07
N ALA A 73 21.46 0.78 44.52
CA ALA A 73 20.86 0.14 43.38
C ALA A 73 19.41 -0.32 43.66
N THR A 74 19.21 -0.92 44.86
CA THR A 74 17.89 -1.39 45.29
C THR A 74 16.88 -0.25 45.43
N ILE A 75 17.26 0.80 46.18
CA ILE A 75 16.38 1.96 46.39
C ILE A 75 16.16 2.75 45.10
N SER A 76 17.17 2.92 44.23
CA SER A 76 17.02 3.55 42.92
C SER A 76 16.00 2.79 42.04
N THR A 77 16.04 1.47 42.03
CA THR A 77 15.09 0.64 41.29
C THR A 77 13.67 0.80 41.86
N GLN A 78 13.52 0.83 43.16
CA GLN A 78 12.21 1.05 43.80
C GLN A 78 11.64 2.43 43.51
N LEU A 79 12.45 3.48 43.59
CA LEU A 79 12.02 4.85 43.27
C LEU A 79 11.62 5.00 41.81
N LYS A 80 12.36 4.39 40.90
CA LYS A 80 12.01 4.36 39.45
C LYS A 80 10.68 3.64 39.21
N SER A 81 10.46 2.51 39.86
CA SER A 81 9.21 1.77 39.71
C SER A 81 8.00 2.55 40.25
N LEU A 82 8.19 3.20 41.42
CA LEU A 82 7.15 4.05 42.02
C LEU A 82 6.86 5.29 41.13
N ALA A 83 7.90 5.91 40.59
CA ALA A 83 7.73 7.04 39.67
C ALA A 83 6.99 6.62 38.37
N ALA A 84 7.35 5.46 37.82
CA ALA A 84 6.67 4.89 36.66
C ALA A 84 5.19 4.57 36.93
N SER A 85 4.90 3.96 38.10
CA SER A 85 3.52 3.67 38.51
C SER A 85 2.67 4.94 38.67
N LYS A 86 3.23 5.95 39.34
CA LYS A 86 2.56 7.27 39.50
C LYS A 86 2.32 7.96 38.15
N LYS A 87 3.26 7.84 37.22
CA LYS A 87 3.12 8.36 35.87
C LYS A 87 1.98 7.67 35.13
N LEU A 88 1.92 6.33 35.20
CA LEU A 88 0.85 5.53 34.59
C LEU A 88 -0.53 5.85 35.18
N GLU A 89 -0.62 6.06 36.51
CA GLU A 89 -1.88 6.45 37.17
C GLU A 89 -2.37 7.83 36.69
N ASN A 90 -1.46 8.75 36.40
CA ASN A 90 -1.80 10.09 35.92
C ASN A 90 -2.06 10.13 34.39
N GLU A 91 -1.59 9.15 33.64
CA GLU A 91 -1.82 9.01 32.18
C GLU A 91 -3.08 8.17 31.88
N THR A 92 -4.19 8.46 32.57
CA THR A 92 -5.47 7.79 32.25
C THR A 92 -6.02 8.26 30.91
N ILE A 93 -6.12 7.35 29.97
CA ILE A 93 -6.81 7.59 28.70
C ILE A 93 -8.26 7.21 28.86
N ASP A 94 -9.18 8.12 28.54
CA ASP A 94 -10.59 7.82 28.48
C ASP A 94 -10.90 6.94 27.28
N VAL A 95 -10.99 5.64 27.49
CA VAL A 95 -11.29 4.64 26.44
C VAL A 95 -12.75 4.69 25.96
N THR A 96 -13.60 5.49 26.60
CA THR A 96 -15.00 5.68 26.17
C THR A 96 -15.13 6.78 25.12
N MET A 97 -14.11 7.60 24.94
CA MET A 97 -14.11 8.59 23.86
C MET A 97 -14.17 7.88 22.49
N PRO A 98 -15.11 8.28 21.63
CA PRO A 98 -15.19 7.71 20.30
C PRO A 98 -13.90 8.01 19.53
N GLY A 99 -13.34 7.00 18.88
CA GLY A 99 -12.22 7.17 17.96
C GLY A 99 -12.61 8.05 16.77
N ASN A 100 -11.61 8.57 16.06
CA ASN A 100 -11.88 9.26 14.81
C ASN A 100 -12.57 8.28 13.84
N ALA A 101 -13.78 8.62 13.42
CA ALA A 101 -14.48 7.84 12.40
C ALA A 101 -13.67 7.88 11.10
N VAL A 102 -13.27 6.71 10.64
CA VAL A 102 -12.63 6.58 9.32
C VAL A 102 -13.73 6.81 8.28
N THR A 103 -13.66 7.91 7.54
CA THR A 103 -14.50 8.12 6.37
C THR A 103 -14.05 7.17 5.28
N LEU A 104 -14.91 6.19 4.96
CA LEU A 104 -14.66 5.31 3.82
C LEU A 104 -14.70 6.16 2.54
N GLY A 105 -13.65 6.05 1.74
CA GLY A 105 -13.62 6.64 0.41
C GLY A 105 -14.74 6.03 -0.46
N GLN A 106 -15.23 6.81 -1.44
CA GLN A 106 -16.20 6.36 -2.44
C GLN A 106 -15.48 6.06 -3.75
N LYS A 107 -15.96 5.04 -4.47
CA LYS A 107 -15.46 4.73 -5.81
C LYS A 107 -15.82 5.87 -6.77
N HIS A 108 -14.91 6.18 -7.68
CA HIS A 108 -15.19 7.12 -8.76
C HIS A 108 -16.35 6.59 -9.63
N PRO A 109 -17.30 7.45 -10.10
CA PRO A 109 -18.45 7.00 -10.90
C PRO A 109 -18.09 6.14 -12.12
N LEU A 110 -17.00 6.45 -12.83
CA LEU A 110 -16.52 5.62 -13.94
C LEU A 110 -16.15 4.19 -13.48
N ASN A 111 -15.55 4.05 -12.32
CA ASN A 111 -15.19 2.72 -11.81
C ASN A 111 -16.44 1.93 -11.40
N ILE A 112 -17.48 2.60 -10.86
CA ILE A 112 -18.75 1.96 -10.53
C ILE A 112 -19.37 1.38 -11.79
N VAL A 113 -19.46 2.19 -12.87
CA VAL A 113 -20.04 1.76 -14.16
C VAL A 113 -19.20 0.67 -14.81
N LEU A 114 -17.85 0.76 -14.74
CA LEU A 114 -16.96 -0.28 -15.25
C LEU A 114 -17.16 -1.61 -14.52
N ASP A 115 -17.28 -1.58 -13.21
CA ASP A 115 -17.51 -2.79 -12.41
C ASP A 115 -18.87 -3.40 -12.74
N GLU A 116 -19.93 -2.59 -12.86
CA GLU A 116 -21.25 -3.05 -13.25
C GLU A 116 -21.26 -3.71 -14.65
N ILE A 117 -20.61 -3.09 -15.64
CA ILE A 117 -20.48 -3.67 -16.98
C ILE A 117 -19.72 -5.00 -16.94
N LYS A 118 -18.62 -5.08 -16.18
CA LYS A 118 -17.87 -6.33 -16.01
C LYS A 118 -18.74 -7.43 -15.40
N GLU A 119 -19.51 -7.12 -14.36
CA GLU A 119 -20.41 -8.07 -13.71
C GLU A 119 -21.50 -8.60 -14.67
N ILE A 120 -22.08 -7.71 -15.48
CA ILE A 120 -23.05 -8.11 -16.50
C ILE A 120 -22.43 -9.10 -17.48
N PHE A 121 -21.27 -8.79 -18.06
CA PHE A 121 -20.63 -9.66 -19.03
C PHE A 121 -20.12 -10.97 -18.43
N LEU A 122 -19.60 -10.96 -17.18
CA LEU A 122 -19.28 -12.18 -16.45
C LEU A 122 -20.52 -13.08 -16.29
N GLY A 123 -21.67 -12.48 -15.94
CA GLY A 123 -22.97 -13.19 -15.87
C GLY A 123 -23.46 -13.71 -17.22
N MET A 124 -22.97 -13.17 -18.34
CA MET A 124 -23.23 -13.65 -19.72
C MET A 124 -22.21 -14.68 -20.20
N GLY A 125 -21.25 -15.08 -19.36
CA GLY A 125 -20.22 -16.08 -19.67
C GLY A 125 -19.02 -15.55 -20.47
N PHE A 126 -18.70 -14.26 -20.31
CA PHE A 126 -17.47 -13.66 -20.83
C PHE A 126 -16.39 -13.62 -19.75
N ASP A 127 -15.15 -13.84 -20.15
CA ASP A 127 -14.00 -13.55 -19.32
C ASP A 127 -13.57 -12.08 -19.46
N VAL A 128 -13.07 -11.48 -18.37
CA VAL A 128 -12.51 -10.14 -18.37
C VAL A 128 -11.00 -10.23 -18.53
N VAL A 129 -10.45 -9.63 -19.59
CA VAL A 129 -9.02 -9.69 -19.89
C VAL A 129 -8.45 -8.29 -20.02
N ASP A 130 -7.39 -8.02 -19.25
CA ASP A 130 -6.64 -6.78 -19.31
C ASP A 130 -5.42 -6.90 -20.25
N GLY A 131 -4.99 -5.76 -20.77
CA GLY A 131 -3.78 -5.64 -21.58
C GLY A 131 -2.98 -4.38 -21.26
N PRO A 132 -1.74 -4.28 -21.75
CA PRO A 132 -0.87 -3.15 -21.48
C PRO A 132 -1.42 -1.85 -22.09
N GLU A 133 -1.27 -0.73 -21.38
CA GLU A 133 -1.61 0.61 -21.89
C GLU A 133 -0.51 1.15 -22.81
N VAL A 134 0.76 0.83 -22.49
CA VAL A 134 1.91 1.06 -23.37
C VAL A 134 2.04 -0.16 -24.28
N GLU A 135 1.81 0.02 -25.57
CA GLU A 135 1.64 -1.08 -26.51
C GLU A 135 2.63 -0.96 -27.68
N LEU A 136 2.87 -2.09 -28.33
CA LEU A 136 3.62 -2.13 -29.60
C LEU A 136 2.71 -1.74 -30.75
N ASP A 137 3.26 -0.99 -31.71
CA ASP A 137 2.57 -0.61 -32.95
C ASP A 137 1.98 -1.82 -33.68
N TYR A 138 2.71 -2.93 -33.67
CA TYR A 138 2.25 -4.20 -34.22
C TYR A 138 0.86 -4.63 -33.68
N TYR A 139 0.67 -4.65 -32.38
CA TYR A 139 -0.60 -5.06 -31.77
C TYR A 139 -1.69 -4.02 -31.93
N ASN A 140 -1.34 -2.73 -31.89
CA ASN A 140 -2.32 -1.65 -31.97
C ASN A 140 -2.83 -1.41 -33.38
N PHE A 141 -2.03 -1.79 -34.42
CA PHE A 141 -2.34 -1.52 -35.82
C PHE A 141 -2.12 -2.73 -36.72
N GLU A 142 -0.91 -3.20 -36.92
CA GLU A 142 -0.58 -4.18 -37.96
C GLU A 142 -1.36 -5.50 -37.82
N ALA A 143 -1.39 -6.06 -36.61
CA ALA A 143 -2.12 -7.30 -36.31
C ALA A 143 -3.65 -7.15 -36.46
N LEU A 144 -4.14 -5.92 -36.41
CA LEU A 144 -5.54 -5.56 -36.66
C LEU A 144 -5.82 -5.22 -38.15
N ASN A 145 -4.89 -5.55 -39.04
CA ASN A 145 -4.96 -5.29 -40.46
C ASN A 145 -4.97 -3.80 -40.84
N ILE A 146 -4.22 -3.00 -40.08
CA ILE A 146 -3.94 -1.58 -40.31
C ILE A 146 -2.44 -1.42 -40.54
N PRO A 147 -1.88 -1.75 -41.72
CA PRO A 147 -0.47 -1.62 -42.03
C PRO A 147 0.01 -0.18 -42.02
N LYS A 148 1.34 0.05 -42.13
CA LYS A 148 1.94 1.38 -41.98
C LYS A 148 1.44 2.44 -42.94
N ASP A 149 1.08 2.04 -44.14
CA ASP A 149 0.55 2.88 -45.23
C ASP A 149 -1.00 2.95 -45.29
N HIS A 150 -1.68 2.43 -44.28
CA HIS A 150 -3.14 2.43 -44.25
C HIS A 150 -3.70 3.82 -43.89
N PRO A 151 -4.63 4.39 -44.68
CA PRO A 151 -5.18 5.75 -44.44
C PRO A 151 -5.81 5.95 -43.04
N ALA A 152 -6.27 4.90 -42.38
CA ALA A 152 -6.82 4.99 -41.03
C ALA A 152 -5.79 5.38 -39.99
N ARG A 153 -4.48 5.24 -40.26
CA ARG A 153 -3.43 5.72 -39.37
C ARG A 153 -3.32 7.23 -39.35
N ASP A 154 -3.49 7.87 -40.49
CA ASP A 154 -3.41 9.33 -40.64
C ASP A 154 -4.57 10.05 -39.95
N THR A 155 -5.70 9.35 -39.81
CA THR A 155 -6.90 9.89 -39.13
C THR A 155 -6.97 9.56 -37.63
N GLN A 156 -6.03 8.78 -37.12
CA GLN A 156 -5.98 8.36 -35.70
C GLN A 156 -4.82 9.02 -34.98
N ASP A 157 -5.08 10.16 -34.35
CA ASP A 157 -4.11 10.86 -33.54
C ASP A 157 -3.59 9.99 -32.41
N THR A 158 -2.30 9.63 -32.48
CA THR A 158 -1.69 8.61 -31.62
C THR A 158 -0.52 9.19 -30.86
N PHE A 159 -0.45 8.92 -29.55
CA PHE A 159 0.73 9.22 -28.74
C PHE A 159 1.80 8.15 -28.93
N TYR A 160 2.82 8.44 -29.75
CA TYR A 160 3.99 7.61 -29.89
C TYR A 160 5.05 7.95 -28.85
N ILE A 161 5.62 6.91 -28.20
CA ILE A 161 6.77 7.03 -27.29
C ILE A 161 8.06 6.84 -28.11
N THR A 162 8.06 5.86 -29.00
CA THR A 162 9.08 5.58 -30.00
C THR A 162 8.41 5.21 -31.32
N GLU A 163 9.18 4.97 -32.39
CA GLU A 163 8.62 4.55 -33.68
C GLU A 163 7.72 3.30 -33.62
N ASN A 164 7.95 2.42 -32.64
CA ASN A 164 7.24 1.14 -32.51
C ASN A 164 6.52 0.97 -31.18
N ILE A 165 6.54 1.97 -30.29
CA ILE A 165 5.89 1.93 -28.99
C ILE A 165 5.00 3.16 -28.85
N LEU A 166 3.75 2.93 -28.44
CA LEU A 166 2.74 3.95 -28.34
C LEU A 166 1.83 3.75 -27.11
N LEU A 167 1.04 4.74 -26.77
CA LEU A 167 -0.10 4.57 -25.89
C LEU A 167 -1.28 4.03 -26.71
N ARG A 168 -1.86 2.89 -26.30
CA ARG A 168 -2.93 2.23 -27.06
C ARG A 168 -4.09 3.18 -27.34
N THR A 169 -4.52 3.23 -28.58
CA THR A 169 -5.63 4.05 -29.04
C THR A 169 -6.99 3.37 -28.92
N GLN A 170 -6.99 2.07 -28.62
CA GLN A 170 -8.14 1.19 -28.47
C GLN A 170 -7.77 0.00 -27.60
N THR A 171 -8.75 -0.78 -27.13
CA THR A 171 -8.50 -2.02 -26.38
C THR A 171 -8.37 -3.26 -27.27
N SER A 172 -8.53 -3.12 -28.59
CA SER A 172 -8.41 -4.21 -29.59
C SER A 172 -7.07 -4.98 -29.55
N PRO A 173 -5.91 -4.41 -29.17
CA PRO A 173 -4.68 -5.18 -28.99
C PRO A 173 -4.82 -6.39 -28.09
N VAL A 174 -5.68 -6.29 -27.06
CA VAL A 174 -5.97 -7.39 -26.15
C VAL A 174 -6.59 -8.58 -26.86
N GLN A 175 -7.46 -8.34 -27.85
CA GLN A 175 -8.08 -9.40 -28.67
C GLN A 175 -7.02 -10.24 -29.41
N VAL A 176 -6.02 -9.56 -30.00
CA VAL A 176 -4.90 -10.24 -30.69
C VAL A 176 -4.11 -11.10 -29.71
N ARG A 177 -3.75 -10.53 -28.56
CA ARG A 177 -3.00 -11.23 -27.52
C ARG A 177 -3.74 -12.44 -26.95
N VAL A 178 -5.06 -12.37 -26.83
CA VAL A 178 -5.91 -13.51 -26.43
C VAL A 178 -5.89 -14.59 -27.48
N MET A 179 -6.11 -14.24 -28.76
CA MET A 179 -6.14 -15.19 -29.87
C MET A 179 -4.79 -15.87 -30.13
N GLU A 180 -3.68 -15.23 -29.77
CA GLU A 180 -2.34 -15.85 -29.80
C GLU A 180 -2.14 -16.91 -28.71
N LYS A 181 -2.80 -16.75 -27.55
CA LYS A 181 -2.61 -17.60 -26.38
C LYS A 181 -3.66 -18.70 -26.23
N GLN A 182 -4.86 -18.46 -26.74
CA GLN A 182 -6.01 -19.35 -26.55
C GLN A 182 -6.56 -19.83 -27.89
N LYS A 183 -7.03 -21.10 -27.89
CA LYS A 183 -7.80 -21.65 -29.00
C LYS A 183 -9.29 -21.41 -28.77
N PRO A 184 -10.08 -21.22 -29.83
CA PRO A 184 -11.53 -21.17 -29.72
C PRO A 184 -12.12 -22.41 -29.01
N PRO A 185 -13.22 -22.25 -28.26
CA PRO A 185 -14.05 -21.06 -28.17
C PRO A 185 -13.41 -19.96 -27.32
N ILE A 186 -13.56 -18.70 -27.74
CA ILE A 186 -13.10 -17.51 -27.01
C ILE A 186 -14.31 -16.61 -26.79
N ARG A 187 -14.48 -16.12 -25.59
CA ARG A 187 -15.54 -15.17 -25.22
C ARG A 187 -15.00 -14.23 -24.15
N VAL A 188 -14.52 -13.07 -24.54
CA VAL A 188 -13.84 -12.12 -23.65
C VAL A 188 -14.32 -10.70 -23.85
N ILE A 189 -14.23 -9.90 -22.79
CA ILE A 189 -14.27 -8.44 -22.86
C ILE A 189 -12.93 -7.88 -22.42
N SER A 190 -12.52 -6.77 -23.01
CA SER A 190 -11.33 -6.02 -22.64
C SER A 190 -11.68 -4.57 -22.30
N PRO A 191 -11.96 -4.28 -21.01
CA PRO A 191 -12.13 -2.92 -20.53
C PRO A 191 -10.76 -2.25 -20.32
N GLY A 192 -10.69 -0.93 -20.54
CA GLY A 192 -9.47 -0.22 -20.23
C GLY A 192 -9.43 1.22 -20.69
N ARG A 193 -8.41 1.95 -20.22
CA ARG A 193 -8.11 3.30 -20.67
C ARG A 193 -7.46 3.25 -22.04
N VAL A 194 -7.80 4.21 -22.87
CA VAL A 194 -7.24 4.42 -24.21
C VAL A 194 -6.89 5.88 -24.37
N TYR A 195 -5.98 6.16 -25.31
CA TYR A 195 -5.31 7.44 -25.43
C TYR A 195 -5.33 7.91 -26.87
N ARG A 196 -5.69 9.18 -27.11
CA ARG A 196 -5.64 9.82 -28.42
C ARG A 196 -5.14 11.24 -28.28
N SER A 197 -4.28 11.66 -29.19
CA SER A 197 -3.70 13.02 -29.16
C SER A 197 -4.62 14.08 -29.80
N ASP A 198 -5.91 13.79 -29.84
CA ASP A 198 -6.92 14.74 -30.31
C ASP A 198 -6.87 16.06 -29.50
N ALA A 199 -7.17 17.16 -30.15
CA ALA A 199 -7.35 18.44 -29.47
C ALA A 199 -8.50 18.37 -28.47
N VAL A 200 -8.25 18.82 -27.26
CA VAL A 200 -9.26 18.79 -26.20
C VAL A 200 -10.38 19.79 -26.49
N ASP A 201 -11.59 19.31 -26.57
CA ASP A 201 -12.80 20.13 -26.67
C ASP A 201 -13.92 19.62 -25.75
N ALA A 202 -15.14 20.13 -25.90
CA ALA A 202 -16.28 19.71 -25.07
C ALA A 202 -16.67 18.24 -25.24
N THR A 203 -16.20 17.57 -26.28
CA THR A 203 -16.58 16.21 -26.68
C THR A 203 -15.41 15.24 -26.80
N HIS A 204 -14.18 15.73 -26.84
CA HIS A 204 -12.97 14.94 -26.99
C HIS A 204 -12.08 15.08 -25.76
N SER A 205 -11.77 13.94 -25.14
CA SER A 205 -10.79 13.81 -24.09
C SER A 205 -9.61 12.98 -24.60
N PRO A 206 -8.36 13.38 -24.32
CA PRO A 206 -7.19 12.61 -24.73
C PRO A 206 -7.10 11.25 -24.02
N VAL A 207 -7.81 11.09 -22.90
CA VAL A 207 -7.91 9.85 -22.13
C VAL A 207 -9.38 9.51 -21.93
N PHE A 208 -9.78 8.32 -22.34
CA PHE A 208 -11.13 7.83 -22.12
C PHE A 208 -11.13 6.33 -21.88
N HIS A 209 -12.27 5.76 -21.47
CA HIS A 209 -12.42 4.33 -21.24
C HIS A 209 -13.17 3.70 -22.42
N GLN A 210 -12.72 2.52 -22.80
CA GLN A 210 -13.33 1.70 -23.83
C GLN A 210 -13.49 0.27 -23.33
N ILE A 211 -14.56 -0.38 -23.76
CA ILE A 211 -14.80 -1.81 -23.50
C ILE A 211 -15.07 -2.45 -24.85
N GLU A 212 -14.27 -3.41 -25.21
CA GLU A 212 -14.47 -4.21 -26.41
C GLU A 212 -14.79 -5.65 -26.07
N GLY A 213 -15.66 -6.28 -26.83
CA GLY A 213 -15.97 -7.70 -26.71
C GLY A 213 -15.48 -8.48 -27.92
N LEU A 214 -15.00 -9.70 -27.67
CA LEU A 214 -14.61 -10.65 -28.71
C LEU A 214 -15.27 -12.00 -28.46
N VAL A 215 -15.95 -12.52 -29.47
CA VAL A 215 -16.45 -13.90 -29.50
C VAL A 215 -15.89 -14.62 -30.70
N VAL A 216 -15.23 -15.77 -30.48
CA VAL A 216 -14.74 -16.64 -31.57
C VAL A 216 -15.25 -18.06 -31.30
N ASP A 217 -16.23 -18.49 -32.09
CA ASP A 217 -16.81 -19.83 -31.96
C ASP A 217 -17.37 -20.33 -33.26
N LYS A 218 -17.83 -21.56 -33.31
CA LYS A 218 -18.49 -22.14 -34.48
C LYS A 218 -19.94 -21.67 -34.59
N GLY A 219 -20.35 -21.33 -35.79
CA GLY A 219 -21.74 -21.00 -36.08
C GLY A 219 -22.21 -19.64 -35.55
N ILE A 220 -21.32 -18.77 -35.10
CA ILE A 220 -21.64 -17.43 -34.63
C ILE A 220 -22.12 -16.57 -35.79
N THR A 221 -23.18 -15.80 -35.56
CA THR A 221 -23.87 -14.99 -36.56
C THR A 221 -24.05 -13.53 -36.10
N MET A 222 -24.43 -12.65 -37.02
CA MET A 222 -24.84 -11.27 -36.68
C MET A 222 -26.06 -11.25 -35.74
N GLY A 223 -26.86 -12.32 -35.71
CA GLY A 223 -27.97 -12.47 -34.78
C GLY A 223 -27.46 -12.60 -33.33
N ASP A 224 -26.41 -13.38 -33.15
CA ASP A 224 -25.78 -13.58 -31.82
C ASP A 224 -25.17 -12.27 -31.30
N LEU A 225 -24.49 -11.50 -32.16
CA LEU A 225 -23.99 -10.18 -31.80
C LEU A 225 -25.13 -9.26 -31.37
N LYS A 226 -26.19 -9.19 -32.17
CA LYS A 226 -27.34 -8.34 -31.85
C LYS A 226 -27.98 -8.78 -30.52
N GLY A 227 -28.19 -10.07 -30.33
CA GLY A 227 -28.76 -10.64 -29.09
C GLY A 227 -27.91 -10.33 -27.86
N THR A 228 -26.58 -10.50 -27.96
CA THR A 228 -25.65 -10.17 -26.90
C THR A 228 -25.72 -8.68 -26.51
N LEU A 229 -25.70 -7.78 -27.50
CA LEU A 229 -25.77 -6.34 -27.22
C LEU A 229 -27.15 -5.91 -26.70
N GLU A 230 -28.22 -6.55 -27.14
CA GLU A 230 -29.59 -6.30 -26.68
C GLU A 230 -29.78 -6.76 -25.23
N ASP A 231 -29.28 -7.94 -24.87
CA ASP A 231 -29.29 -8.46 -23.50
C ASP A 231 -28.44 -7.58 -22.58
N PHE A 232 -27.24 -7.21 -23.00
CA PHE A 232 -26.41 -6.25 -22.28
C PHE A 232 -27.12 -4.92 -22.02
N ALA A 233 -27.74 -4.34 -23.07
CA ALA A 233 -28.42 -3.06 -22.93
C ALA A 233 -29.62 -3.14 -21.97
N LYS A 234 -30.37 -4.22 -21.98
CA LYS A 234 -31.49 -4.45 -21.04
C LYS A 234 -31.02 -4.58 -19.61
N ARG A 235 -29.92 -5.33 -19.38
CA ARG A 235 -29.35 -5.49 -18.03
C ARG A 235 -28.80 -4.20 -17.47
N LEU A 236 -28.20 -3.34 -18.31
CA LEU A 236 -27.59 -2.08 -17.88
C LEU A 236 -28.63 -0.95 -17.74
N TYR A 237 -29.60 -0.87 -18.64
CA TYR A 237 -30.54 0.26 -18.73
C TYR A 237 -32.01 -0.10 -18.39
N GLY A 238 -32.27 -1.37 -18.08
CA GLY A 238 -33.60 -1.88 -17.76
C GLY A 238 -34.28 -2.55 -18.93
N GLU A 239 -35.27 -3.39 -18.63
CA GLU A 239 -35.99 -4.26 -19.59
C GLU A 239 -36.72 -3.50 -20.71
N ASP A 240 -37.14 -2.27 -20.45
CA ASP A 240 -37.82 -1.43 -21.41
C ASP A 240 -36.90 -0.81 -22.47
N SER A 241 -35.61 -1.10 -22.40
CA SER A 241 -34.60 -0.58 -23.33
C SER A 241 -34.80 -1.17 -24.75
N VAL A 242 -34.98 -0.29 -25.73
CA VAL A 242 -35.19 -0.69 -27.13
C VAL A 242 -33.92 -0.52 -27.95
N PHE A 243 -33.40 -1.63 -28.44
CA PHE A 243 -32.25 -1.64 -29.35
C PHE A 243 -32.67 -1.35 -30.80
N ARG A 244 -32.40 -0.13 -31.33
CA ARG A 244 -32.78 0.24 -32.70
C ARG A 244 -31.78 -0.34 -33.72
N LYS A 245 -32.31 -0.97 -34.80
CA LYS A 245 -31.52 -1.53 -35.91
C LYS A 245 -30.49 -0.56 -36.53
N GLY A 246 -30.65 0.74 -36.38
CA GLY A 246 -29.71 1.74 -36.87
C GLY A 246 -28.42 1.86 -36.08
N ALA A 247 -28.39 1.37 -34.84
CA ALA A 247 -27.19 1.41 -34.00
C ALA A 247 -26.07 0.48 -34.53
N LEU A 248 -26.43 -0.69 -35.08
CA LEU A 248 -25.45 -1.63 -35.67
C LEU A 248 -24.82 -1.08 -36.99
N ARG A 249 -25.52 -0.18 -37.73
CA ARG A 249 -24.98 0.44 -38.94
C ARG A 249 -24.01 1.58 -38.70
N ARG A 250 -24.05 2.19 -37.49
CA ARG A 250 -23.24 3.39 -37.15
C ARG A 250 -22.21 3.14 -36.08
N GLY A 251 -21.97 1.87 -35.71
CA GLY A 251 -21.26 1.54 -34.48
C GLY A 251 -22.09 1.94 -33.24
N PHE A 252 -21.99 1.20 -32.17
CA PHE A 252 -22.65 1.51 -30.92
C PHE A 252 -22.06 2.84 -30.40
N ARG A 253 -22.73 3.97 -30.64
CA ARG A 253 -22.37 5.24 -30.02
C ARG A 253 -23.13 5.36 -28.73
N PHE A 254 -22.45 5.20 -27.62
CA PHE A 254 -22.79 5.92 -26.40
C PHE A 254 -22.79 7.43 -26.71
N PRO A 255 -23.50 8.27 -25.96
CA PRO A 255 -23.67 9.70 -26.28
C PRO A 255 -22.36 10.52 -26.30
N PHE A 256 -21.22 9.88 -26.40
CA PHE A 256 -19.93 10.53 -26.61
C PHE A 256 -19.49 10.31 -28.07
N PRO A 257 -19.23 11.37 -28.82
CA PRO A 257 -18.91 11.29 -30.26
C PRO A 257 -17.51 10.66 -30.42
N SER A 258 -17.47 9.44 -30.94
CA SER A 258 -16.27 8.83 -31.49
C SER A 258 -16.53 8.48 -32.97
N PRO A 259 -15.56 8.65 -33.89
CA PRO A 259 -15.75 8.34 -35.27
C PRO A 259 -16.06 6.84 -35.51
N PRO A 260 -16.83 6.49 -36.51
CA PRO A 260 -17.25 5.12 -36.75
C PRO A 260 -16.09 4.30 -37.30
N PHE A 261 -15.58 3.36 -36.49
CA PHE A 261 -14.75 2.29 -37.01
C PHE A 261 -15.61 1.17 -37.60
N PRO A 262 -15.27 0.65 -38.77
CA PRO A 262 -15.92 -0.54 -39.33
C PRO A 262 -15.34 -1.78 -38.62
N LEU A 263 -15.74 -2.00 -37.38
CA LEU A 263 -15.52 -3.24 -36.68
C LEU A 263 -16.55 -4.25 -37.21
N TYR A 264 -16.29 -4.97 -38.23
CA TYR A 264 -16.86 -6.29 -38.51
C TYR A 264 -16.39 -6.80 -39.86
N ARG A 265 -15.25 -7.44 -39.84
CA ARG A 265 -14.94 -8.40 -40.89
C ARG A 265 -15.05 -9.78 -40.25
N ALA A 266 -16.12 -10.51 -40.55
CA ALA A 266 -16.20 -11.91 -40.22
C ALA A 266 -15.05 -12.61 -40.94
N VAL A 267 -13.98 -12.92 -40.22
CA VAL A 267 -12.86 -13.68 -40.78
C VAL A 267 -13.19 -15.15 -40.63
N ARG A 268 -13.57 -15.77 -41.76
CA ARG A 268 -13.63 -17.24 -41.81
C ARG A 268 -12.20 -17.81 -41.89
N ARG A 269 -11.73 -18.39 -40.81
CA ARG A 269 -10.60 -19.32 -40.85
C ARG A 269 -11.00 -20.59 -40.12
N ASN A 270 -10.85 -21.73 -40.79
CA ASN A 270 -11.07 -23.07 -40.23
C ASN A 270 -12.44 -23.32 -39.57
N GLY A 271 -13.52 -22.72 -40.12
CA GLY A 271 -14.90 -22.93 -39.64
C GLY A 271 -15.29 -22.14 -38.39
N TYR A 272 -14.42 -21.27 -37.88
CA TYR A 272 -14.72 -20.34 -36.78
C TYR A 272 -15.12 -18.97 -37.30
N HIS A 273 -16.03 -18.32 -36.59
CA HIS A 273 -16.50 -16.95 -36.87
C HIS A 273 -16.06 -16.05 -35.74
N VAL A 274 -15.73 -14.81 -36.04
CA VAL A 274 -15.33 -13.76 -35.08
C VAL A 274 -16.40 -12.68 -35.10
N LEU A 275 -16.89 -12.34 -33.92
CA LEU A 275 -17.74 -11.18 -33.65
C LEU A 275 -17.09 -10.24 -32.66
#